data_50720042cbc785ea9eadcb5685421f7b
#
_entry.id   50720042cbc785ea9eadcb5685421f7b
#
_cell.length_a   1.000
_cell.length_b   1.000
_cell.length_c   1.000
_cell.angle_alpha   90.00
_cell.angle_beta   90.00
_cell.angle_gamma   90.00
#
_symmetry.space_group_name_H-M   'P 1'
#
loop_
_entity.id
_entity.type
_entity.pdbx_description
1 polymer ?
#
loop_
_entity_poly.entity_id
_entity_poly.type
_entity_poly.pdbx_seq_one_letter_code
_entity_poly.pdbx_strand_id
1 'polypeptide(L)'
;YGIRFARDGAIVVPVRDITGAWRGLQFIAADGTKRFLTGTAKGGAMHVIGDLQGDRATPLVIAEGYATAASVHMATGWPVVVAWDAGTLLSVACDLREAHPTARILIAADDDHQTPGNPGRTKAAEAAQRIQGEIALPVFASPLDAGTDFNDLHVAEGLDAVRACLLSPQAALRAEPQEEAPARSEPRGEEPAEDSRWQDVLTRTKTGEIKPDIYNVTLVLENDRAWQGVLGYCDFSYRIVKRRAPPIRDGKAGEWTDADTTRLRVWMAERYRFTPKTGDVDEAVMLVAQSSRFHPVREYLEGVMWDERPRVDTWLSRYLGATDSEYTRAVGRYWLIAAVARVMRPPVKADCVLILEGLQGLGKSTALEILGGQWFSDTHFALGEKDGYQQMAGLWICELAELDSFNKAESTRAKQFFGSKEDRYRPSYGRRTETFARQCVFAGSTNQDSYLKDATGNRRYWPVNCSALDDGALRRDRDQLWAEAIHLYLQGHRWWPGEDEKHLFADEQEKRFASDAWEDVLKEFLSGATATFFTVADLAHEALGMQNHQLKPPEEQRIGRVMVRLGWKRARPRLSVNGLFLRRWGYERPPGWGETDEE
;
A
#
# COMPACT_ATOMS: atom_id res chain seq x y z
N TYR A 1 2.38 31.38 7.86
CA TYR A 1 2.11 30.52 6.70
C TYR A 1 2.52 29.05 6.89
N GLY A 2 2.91 28.62 8.10
CA GLY A 2 3.19 27.23 8.46
C GLY A 2 4.49 26.62 7.89
N ILE A 3 5.29 27.37 7.16
CA ILE A 3 6.59 26.90 6.66
C ILE A 3 7.63 26.77 7.77
N ARG A 4 8.64 25.94 7.53
CA ARG A 4 9.79 25.72 8.42
C ARG A 4 11.08 25.74 7.59
N PHE A 5 12.21 25.80 8.26
CA PHE A 5 13.53 25.60 7.64
C PHE A 5 14.12 24.29 8.14
N ALA A 6 14.62 23.50 7.22
CA ALA A 6 15.41 22.31 7.53
C ALA A 6 16.82 22.71 7.99
N ARG A 7 17.59 21.77 8.57
CA ARG A 7 18.94 22.05 9.08
C ARG A 7 19.93 22.46 8.00
N ASP A 8 19.69 22.06 6.77
CA ASP A 8 20.47 22.39 5.56
C ASP A 8 20.01 23.72 4.91
N GLY A 9 19.11 24.45 5.55
CA GLY A 9 18.58 25.71 5.06
C GLY A 9 17.44 25.59 4.04
N ALA A 10 17.03 24.39 3.66
CA ALA A 10 15.91 24.21 2.74
C ALA A 10 14.58 24.68 3.38
N ILE A 11 13.73 25.31 2.58
CA ILE A 11 12.36 25.65 3.00
C ILE A 11 11.52 24.38 3.00
N VAL A 12 10.81 24.13 4.10
CA VAL A 12 9.88 23.00 4.26
C VAL A 12 8.46 23.53 4.20
N VAL A 13 7.74 23.15 3.15
CA VAL A 13 6.37 23.57 2.87
C VAL A 13 5.42 22.41 3.17
N PRO A 14 4.43 22.59 4.06
CA PRO A 14 3.43 21.57 4.34
C PRO A 14 2.52 21.32 3.14
N VAL A 15 2.28 20.07 2.82
CA VAL A 15 1.31 19.63 1.81
C VAL A 15 0.06 19.14 2.54
N ARG A 16 -1.09 19.76 2.25
CA ARG A 16 -2.38 19.47 2.89
C ARG A 16 -3.46 19.34 1.83
N ASP A 17 -4.58 18.73 2.16
CA ASP A 17 -5.77 18.82 1.32
C ASP A 17 -6.65 20.03 1.69
N ILE A 18 -7.77 20.18 0.99
CA ILE A 18 -8.72 21.28 1.20
C ILE A 18 -9.30 21.33 2.61
N THR A 19 -9.35 20.20 3.33
CA THR A 19 -9.80 20.10 4.72
C THR A 19 -8.72 20.49 5.73
N GLY A 20 -7.49 20.70 5.27
CA GLY A 20 -6.32 20.96 6.11
C GLY A 20 -5.58 19.71 6.59
N ALA A 21 -6.02 18.51 6.20
CA ALA A 21 -5.36 17.26 6.58
C ALA A 21 -3.97 17.13 5.93
N TRP A 22 -3.03 16.55 6.66
CA TRP A 22 -1.65 16.37 6.21
C TRP A 22 -1.55 15.36 5.07
N ARG A 23 -0.87 15.76 3.96
CA ARG A 23 -0.58 14.93 2.79
C ARG A 23 0.92 14.71 2.57
N GLY A 24 1.78 15.49 3.22
CA GLY A 24 3.23 15.36 3.14
C GLY A 24 3.98 16.68 3.28
N LEU A 25 5.20 16.74 2.73
CA LEU A 25 6.07 17.90 2.76
C LEU A 25 6.76 18.10 1.40
N GLN A 26 6.94 19.37 1.00
CA GLN A 26 7.87 19.74 -0.07
C GLN A 26 9.08 20.43 0.55
N PHE A 27 10.27 20.10 0.07
CA PHE A 27 11.53 20.75 0.40
C PHE A 27 11.99 21.55 -0.81
N ILE A 28 12.34 22.83 -0.59
CA ILE A 28 12.87 23.72 -1.61
C ILE A 28 14.27 24.12 -1.14
N ALA A 29 15.29 23.67 -1.84
CA ALA A 29 16.69 23.98 -1.53
C ALA A 29 17.04 25.42 -1.96
N ALA A 30 18.19 25.93 -1.50
CA ALA A 30 18.65 27.30 -1.82
C ALA A 30 18.94 27.51 -3.32
N ASP A 31 19.21 26.45 -4.07
CA ASP A 31 19.39 26.46 -5.53
C ASP A 31 18.07 26.35 -6.31
N GLY A 32 16.92 26.38 -5.63
CA GLY A 32 15.60 26.25 -6.23
C GLY A 32 15.15 24.80 -6.48
N THR A 33 15.99 23.80 -6.23
CA THR A 33 15.64 22.37 -6.41
C THR A 33 14.50 22.00 -5.49
N LYS A 34 13.42 21.45 -6.06
CA LYS A 34 12.21 21.02 -5.35
C LYS A 34 12.17 19.51 -5.22
N ARG A 35 11.93 19.00 -4.01
CA ARG A 35 11.72 17.56 -3.76
C ARG A 35 10.57 17.37 -2.78
N PHE A 36 9.79 16.34 -2.97
CA PHE A 36 8.77 15.94 -2.01
C PHE A 36 9.31 14.90 -1.03
N LEU A 37 8.79 14.90 0.18
CA LEU A 37 9.00 13.78 1.09
C LEU A 37 8.46 12.51 0.44
N THR A 38 9.23 11.42 0.53
CA THR A 38 8.78 10.12 -0.02
C THR A 38 7.45 9.74 0.60
N GLY A 39 6.44 9.45 -0.23
CA GLY A 39 5.07 9.14 0.21
C GLY A 39 4.13 10.37 0.26
N THR A 40 4.58 11.55 -0.16
CA THR A 40 3.67 12.71 -0.30
C THR A 40 2.64 12.45 -1.39
N ALA A 41 1.35 12.51 -1.03
CA ALA A 41 0.23 12.40 -1.96
C ALA A 41 -0.07 13.81 -2.55
N LYS A 42 0.15 13.99 -3.86
CA LYS A 42 -0.03 15.29 -4.54
C LYS A 42 -1.45 15.52 -5.05
N GLY A 43 -2.17 14.47 -5.43
CA GLY A 43 -3.53 14.59 -5.98
C GLY A 43 -4.49 15.25 -5.01
N GLY A 44 -5.13 16.36 -5.39
CA GLY A 44 -6.02 17.14 -4.52
C GLY A 44 -5.32 17.81 -3.33
N ALA A 45 -3.97 17.76 -3.28
CA ALA A 45 -3.21 18.34 -2.19
C ALA A 45 -2.73 19.77 -2.56
N MET A 46 -2.67 20.64 -1.58
CA MET A 46 -2.36 22.05 -1.73
C MET A 46 -1.58 22.60 -0.53
N HIS A 47 -1.08 23.82 -0.68
CA HIS A 47 -0.65 24.66 0.45
C HIS A 47 -1.31 26.04 0.34
N VAL A 48 -1.75 26.57 1.46
CA VAL A 48 -2.44 27.87 1.49
C VAL A 48 -1.52 28.92 2.09
N ILE A 49 -1.36 30.02 1.38
CA ILE A 49 -0.72 31.25 1.86
C ILE A 49 -1.83 32.28 2.07
N GLY A 50 -2.02 32.76 3.28
CA GLY A 50 -3.12 33.64 3.66
C GLY A 50 -4.32 32.91 4.25
N ASP A 51 -5.48 33.52 4.27
CA ASP A 51 -6.73 32.98 4.85
C ASP A 51 -7.81 32.84 3.77
N LEU A 52 -8.24 31.61 3.50
CA LEU A 52 -9.29 31.33 2.51
C LEU A 52 -10.70 31.79 2.98
N GLN A 53 -10.88 32.06 4.27
CA GLN A 53 -12.16 32.50 4.85
C GLN A 53 -12.27 34.05 4.93
N GLY A 54 -11.34 34.75 4.31
CA GLY A 54 -11.30 36.22 4.28
C GLY A 54 -12.50 36.85 3.55
N ASP A 55 -12.38 38.17 3.27
CA ASP A 55 -13.44 38.94 2.59
C ASP A 55 -13.81 38.33 1.23
N ARG A 56 -15.11 38.09 1.03
CA ARG A 56 -15.67 37.51 -0.23
C ARG A 56 -15.38 38.37 -1.48
N ALA A 57 -15.01 39.63 -1.32
CA ALA A 57 -14.61 40.49 -2.42
C ALA A 57 -13.17 40.23 -2.90
N THR A 58 -12.36 39.55 -2.08
CA THR A 58 -10.97 39.21 -2.39
C THR A 58 -10.90 37.95 -3.26
N PRO A 59 -10.21 37.98 -4.42
CA PRO A 59 -10.02 36.76 -5.23
C PRO A 59 -9.23 35.71 -4.49
N LEU A 60 -9.61 34.45 -4.68
CA LEU A 60 -8.78 33.31 -4.33
C LEU A 60 -7.85 33.02 -5.51
N VAL A 61 -6.55 32.98 -5.28
CA VAL A 61 -5.58 32.77 -6.36
C VAL A 61 -5.04 31.34 -6.28
N ILE A 62 -4.84 30.68 -7.43
CA ILE A 62 -4.17 29.38 -7.53
C ILE A 62 -2.88 29.58 -8.33
N ALA A 63 -1.75 29.06 -7.85
CA ALA A 63 -0.46 29.08 -8.53
C ALA A 63 0.17 27.69 -8.53
N GLU A 64 0.99 27.38 -9.53
CA GLU A 64 1.65 26.07 -9.63
C GLU A 64 2.72 25.87 -8.57
N GLY A 65 3.57 26.85 -8.35
CA GLY A 65 4.72 26.76 -7.46
C GLY A 65 4.63 27.61 -6.21
N TYR A 66 5.34 27.20 -5.13
CA TYR A 66 5.38 27.98 -3.89
C TYR A 66 5.99 29.38 -4.07
N ALA A 67 7.06 29.51 -4.88
CA ALA A 67 7.73 30.81 -5.12
C ALA A 67 6.80 31.78 -5.85
N THR A 68 6.14 31.32 -6.91
CA THR A 68 5.09 32.02 -7.66
C THR A 68 3.97 32.47 -6.72
N ALA A 69 3.44 31.54 -5.90
CA ALA A 69 2.38 31.82 -4.93
C ALA A 69 2.80 32.85 -3.87
N ALA A 70 4.03 32.77 -3.38
CA ALA A 70 4.56 33.75 -2.42
C ALA A 70 4.68 35.15 -3.04
N SER A 71 5.19 35.29 -4.26
CA SER A 71 5.29 36.55 -5.00
C SER A 71 3.91 37.17 -5.25
N VAL A 72 2.93 36.38 -5.63
CA VAL A 72 1.54 36.82 -5.82
C VAL A 72 0.93 37.29 -4.50
N HIS A 73 1.10 36.55 -3.41
CA HIS A 73 0.61 36.98 -2.10
C HIS A 73 1.29 38.26 -1.60
N MET A 74 2.60 38.37 -1.76
CA MET A 74 3.35 39.58 -1.38
C MET A 74 2.90 40.80 -2.17
N ALA A 75 2.58 40.67 -3.46
CA ALA A 75 2.13 41.76 -4.31
C ALA A 75 0.71 42.24 -4.01
N THR A 76 -0.19 41.33 -3.58
CA THR A 76 -1.64 41.60 -3.51
C THR A 76 -2.22 41.54 -2.11
N GLY A 77 -1.62 40.77 -1.20
CA GLY A 77 -2.21 40.36 0.08
C GLY A 77 -3.34 39.32 -0.06
N TRP A 78 -3.65 38.86 -1.26
CA TRP A 78 -4.71 37.90 -1.51
C TRP A 78 -4.32 36.50 -1.03
N PRO A 79 -5.29 35.66 -0.64
CA PRO A 79 -5.01 34.26 -0.35
C PRO A 79 -4.62 33.50 -1.62
N VAL A 80 -3.55 32.71 -1.54
CA VAL A 80 -3.00 31.95 -2.67
C VAL A 80 -2.88 30.48 -2.30
N VAL A 81 -3.36 29.62 -3.19
CA VAL A 81 -3.29 28.17 -3.08
C VAL A 81 -2.21 27.65 -4.03
N VAL A 82 -1.26 26.90 -3.51
CA VAL A 82 -0.20 26.23 -4.28
C VAL A 82 -0.71 24.87 -4.76
N ALA A 83 -0.69 24.64 -6.06
CA ALA A 83 -1.16 23.37 -6.69
C ALA A 83 -0.02 22.38 -6.99
N TRP A 84 1.24 22.74 -6.75
CA TRP A 84 2.48 21.98 -6.87
C TRP A 84 3.04 21.77 -8.28
N ASP A 85 2.20 21.52 -9.27
CA ASP A 85 2.57 21.38 -10.68
C ASP A 85 1.34 21.52 -11.61
N ALA A 86 1.58 21.68 -12.91
CA ALA A 86 0.52 21.80 -13.92
C ALA A 86 -0.45 20.60 -13.93
N GLY A 87 0.03 19.41 -13.58
CA GLY A 87 -0.78 18.19 -13.57
C GLY A 87 -1.81 18.13 -12.44
N THR A 88 -1.55 18.81 -11.33
CA THR A 88 -2.44 18.86 -10.15
C THR A 88 -3.32 20.11 -10.11
N LEU A 89 -3.07 21.07 -11.00
CA LEU A 89 -3.77 22.36 -11.03
C LEU A 89 -5.28 22.22 -11.19
N LEU A 90 -5.74 21.36 -12.10
CA LEU A 90 -7.16 21.12 -12.35
C LEU A 90 -7.88 20.54 -11.14
N SER A 91 -7.29 19.55 -10.45
CA SER A 91 -7.91 18.93 -9.28
C SER A 91 -8.04 19.93 -8.14
N VAL A 92 -6.98 20.70 -7.85
CA VAL A 92 -6.99 21.73 -6.82
C VAL A 92 -8.00 22.84 -7.13
N ALA A 93 -8.11 23.24 -8.40
CA ALA A 93 -9.09 24.23 -8.83
C ALA A 93 -10.53 23.75 -8.64
N CYS A 94 -10.83 22.48 -8.96
CA CYS A 94 -12.14 21.89 -8.74
C CYS A 94 -12.48 21.80 -7.24
N ASP A 95 -11.57 21.33 -6.40
CA ASP A 95 -11.76 21.22 -4.95
C ASP A 95 -12.01 22.60 -4.33
N LEU A 96 -11.25 23.62 -4.78
CA LEU A 96 -11.42 24.99 -4.31
C LEU A 96 -12.76 25.59 -4.76
N ARG A 97 -13.22 25.31 -5.98
CA ARG A 97 -14.54 25.75 -6.47
C ARG A 97 -15.67 25.07 -5.71
N GLU A 98 -15.55 23.80 -5.39
CA GLU A 98 -16.54 23.05 -4.60
C GLU A 98 -16.63 23.61 -3.17
N ALA A 99 -15.49 23.88 -2.54
CA ALA A 99 -15.45 24.47 -1.20
C ALA A 99 -15.91 25.93 -1.16
N HIS A 100 -15.69 26.69 -2.24
CA HIS A 100 -16.03 28.10 -2.37
C HIS A 100 -16.85 28.39 -3.64
N PRO A 101 -18.14 27.98 -3.73
CA PRO A 101 -18.93 28.01 -4.97
C PRO A 101 -19.10 29.39 -5.59
N THR A 102 -19.11 30.44 -4.78
CA THR A 102 -19.36 31.83 -5.23
C THR A 102 -18.11 32.70 -5.27
N ALA A 103 -16.95 32.16 -4.87
CA ALA A 103 -15.72 32.94 -4.83
C ALA A 103 -15.22 33.27 -6.25
N ARG A 104 -14.64 34.45 -6.41
CA ARG A 104 -13.85 34.79 -7.58
C ARG A 104 -12.52 34.04 -7.51
N ILE A 105 -12.27 33.12 -8.45
CA ILE A 105 -11.05 32.32 -8.50
C ILE A 105 -10.22 32.74 -9.71
N LEU A 106 -8.95 33.08 -9.45
CA LEU A 106 -7.96 33.49 -10.43
C LEU A 106 -6.82 32.48 -10.46
N ILE A 107 -6.41 32.04 -11.63
CA ILE A 107 -5.22 31.19 -11.80
C ILE A 107 -4.05 32.06 -12.24
N ALA A 108 -3.04 32.16 -11.40
CA ALA A 108 -1.75 32.77 -11.74
C ALA A 108 -0.92 31.71 -12.47
N ALA A 109 -0.98 31.73 -13.80
CA ALA A 109 -0.43 30.69 -14.65
C ALA A 109 1.03 30.97 -15.01
N ASP A 110 1.80 29.91 -15.16
CA ASP A 110 3.14 29.95 -15.73
C ASP A 110 3.01 30.05 -17.28
N ASP A 111 3.88 30.86 -17.91
CA ASP A 111 3.95 31.03 -19.36
C ASP A 111 5.19 30.35 -19.93
N ASP A 112 5.14 29.03 -20.03
CA ASP A 112 6.26 28.17 -20.48
C ASP A 112 6.49 28.30 -22.01
N HIS A 113 6.57 29.54 -22.52
CA HIS A 113 6.65 29.84 -23.97
C HIS A 113 7.84 29.18 -24.67
N GLN A 114 8.88 28.79 -23.94
CA GLN A 114 10.03 28.05 -24.46
C GLN A 114 9.79 26.54 -24.57
N THR A 115 8.72 26.03 -23.95
CA THR A 115 8.36 24.61 -24.00
C THR A 115 7.28 24.38 -25.06
N PRO A 116 7.44 23.41 -25.98
CA PRO A 116 6.42 23.10 -26.98
C PRO A 116 5.05 22.85 -26.36
N GLY A 117 4.02 23.59 -26.81
CA GLY A 117 2.66 23.47 -26.31
C GLY A 117 2.36 24.28 -25.05
N ASN A 118 3.34 24.99 -24.48
CA ASN A 118 3.19 25.85 -23.29
C ASN A 118 2.32 25.19 -22.20
N PRO A 119 2.82 24.13 -21.54
CA PRO A 119 2.00 23.29 -20.65
C PRO A 119 1.41 24.05 -19.46
N GLY A 120 2.13 25.00 -18.87
CA GLY A 120 1.64 25.82 -17.76
C GLY A 120 0.41 26.63 -18.17
N ARG A 121 0.50 27.39 -19.26
CA ARG A 121 -0.62 28.18 -19.79
C ARG A 121 -1.80 27.29 -20.24
N THR A 122 -1.53 26.17 -20.91
CA THR A 122 -2.56 25.26 -21.42
C THR A 122 -3.35 24.63 -20.28
N LYS A 123 -2.66 24.14 -19.23
CA LYS A 123 -3.30 23.54 -18.07
C LYS A 123 -4.04 24.55 -17.19
N ALA A 124 -3.52 25.76 -17.08
CA ALA A 124 -4.21 26.84 -16.41
C ALA A 124 -5.50 27.25 -17.13
N ALA A 125 -5.49 27.30 -18.47
CA ALA A 125 -6.68 27.57 -19.27
C ALA A 125 -7.74 26.48 -19.12
N GLU A 126 -7.36 25.20 -19.15
CA GLU A 126 -8.24 24.04 -18.90
C GLU A 126 -8.88 24.13 -17.51
N ALA A 127 -8.08 24.41 -16.48
CA ALA A 127 -8.56 24.52 -15.11
C ALA A 127 -9.51 25.74 -14.95
N ALA A 128 -9.14 26.92 -15.45
CA ALA A 128 -9.98 28.11 -15.37
C ALA A 128 -11.32 27.93 -16.09
N GLN A 129 -11.32 27.34 -17.28
CA GLN A 129 -12.55 27.02 -18.01
C GLN A 129 -13.45 26.06 -17.20
N ARG A 130 -12.87 25.04 -16.59
CA ARG A 130 -13.61 24.03 -15.82
C ARG A 130 -14.33 24.60 -14.60
N ILE A 131 -13.70 25.58 -13.93
CA ILE A 131 -14.23 26.22 -12.71
C ILE A 131 -14.92 27.55 -12.96
N GLN A 132 -15.03 27.99 -14.21
CA GLN A 132 -15.49 29.35 -14.58
C GLN A 132 -14.68 30.45 -13.86
N GLY A 133 -13.37 30.30 -13.86
CA GLY A 133 -12.40 31.20 -13.27
C GLY A 133 -11.74 32.11 -14.29
N GLU A 134 -10.79 32.91 -13.81
CA GLU A 134 -9.99 33.84 -14.60
C GLU A 134 -8.53 33.38 -14.65
N ILE A 135 -7.75 33.89 -15.63
CA ILE A 135 -6.31 33.61 -15.76
C ILE A 135 -5.55 34.91 -15.75
N ALA A 136 -4.45 34.98 -15.03
CA ALA A 136 -3.42 35.99 -15.16
C ALA A 136 -2.11 35.33 -15.65
N LEU A 137 -1.44 36.01 -16.57
CA LEU A 137 -0.12 35.60 -17.09
C LEU A 137 0.90 36.67 -16.71
N PRO A 138 2.16 36.29 -16.45
CA PRO A 138 3.23 37.25 -16.25
C PRO A 138 3.52 37.98 -17.58
N VAL A 139 3.53 39.31 -17.55
CA VAL A 139 3.85 40.17 -18.71
C VAL A 139 5.10 40.95 -18.39
N PHE A 140 6.18 40.66 -19.07
CA PHE A 140 7.47 41.31 -18.91
C PHE A 140 7.59 42.52 -19.83
N ALA A 141 8.12 43.63 -19.30
CA ALA A 141 8.35 44.85 -20.09
C ALA A 141 9.43 44.65 -21.16
N SER A 142 10.41 43.79 -20.90
CA SER A 142 11.45 43.45 -21.86
C SER A 142 11.33 41.95 -22.28
N PRO A 143 11.12 41.64 -23.57
CA PRO A 143 11.08 40.26 -24.06
C PRO A 143 12.41 39.50 -23.93
N LEU A 144 13.53 40.21 -23.72
CA LEU A 144 14.87 39.62 -23.60
C LEU A 144 15.13 39.05 -22.20
N ASP A 145 14.39 39.52 -21.19
CA ASP A 145 14.50 39.10 -19.79
C ASP A 145 13.35 38.15 -19.39
N ALA A 146 12.66 37.57 -20.38
CA ALA A 146 11.44 36.81 -20.19
C ALA A 146 11.65 35.55 -19.38
N GLY A 147 11.39 35.63 -18.07
CA GLY A 147 11.09 34.49 -17.22
C GLY A 147 9.77 33.84 -17.63
N THR A 148 9.35 32.83 -16.90
CA THR A 148 8.15 32.03 -17.21
C THR A 148 7.05 32.17 -16.17
N ASP A 149 7.35 32.69 -14.99
CA ASP A 149 6.39 32.75 -13.88
C ASP A 149 6.37 34.12 -13.16
N PHE A 150 5.42 34.29 -12.23
CA PHE A 150 5.29 35.53 -11.45
C PHE A 150 6.42 35.75 -10.43
N ASN A 151 7.18 34.70 -10.07
CA ASN A 151 8.37 34.87 -9.25
C ASN A 151 9.51 35.46 -10.09
N ASP A 152 9.66 35.05 -11.34
CA ASP A 152 10.61 35.63 -12.28
C ASP A 152 10.28 37.11 -12.54
N LEU A 153 8.99 37.40 -12.76
CA LEU A 153 8.52 38.80 -12.92
C LEU A 153 8.78 39.64 -11.66
N HIS A 154 8.55 39.08 -10.47
CA HIS A 154 8.86 39.77 -9.20
C HIS A 154 10.35 40.07 -9.08
N VAL A 155 11.21 39.13 -9.41
CA VAL A 155 12.68 39.31 -9.34
C VAL A 155 13.18 40.31 -10.36
N ALA A 156 12.61 40.34 -11.58
CA ALA A 156 13.01 41.19 -12.67
C ALA A 156 12.47 42.65 -12.53
N GLU A 157 11.19 42.80 -12.17
CA GLU A 157 10.47 44.08 -12.29
C GLU A 157 9.75 44.53 -11.00
N GLY A 158 9.79 43.71 -9.95
CA GLY A 158 9.22 44.02 -8.64
C GLY A 158 7.73 43.64 -8.47
N LEU A 159 7.23 43.84 -7.24
CA LEU A 159 5.88 43.46 -6.85
C LEU A 159 4.76 44.27 -7.53
N ASP A 160 5.03 45.51 -7.94
CA ASP A 160 4.04 46.33 -8.63
C ASP A 160 3.71 45.77 -10.03
N ALA A 161 4.69 45.23 -10.75
CA ALA A 161 4.50 44.57 -12.04
C ALA A 161 3.64 43.29 -11.88
N VAL A 162 3.95 42.48 -10.87
CA VAL A 162 3.14 41.30 -10.51
C VAL A 162 1.70 41.71 -10.22
N ARG A 163 1.49 42.76 -9.41
CA ARG A 163 0.16 43.26 -9.06
C ARG A 163 -0.62 43.74 -10.26
N ALA A 164 0.03 44.46 -11.18
CA ALA A 164 -0.60 44.99 -12.41
C ALA A 164 -1.17 43.87 -13.28
N CYS A 165 -0.42 42.79 -13.48
CA CYS A 165 -0.87 41.59 -14.22
C CYS A 165 -2.09 40.93 -13.57
N LEU A 166 -2.12 40.83 -12.23
CA LEU A 166 -3.20 40.15 -11.48
C LEU A 166 -4.48 41.00 -11.41
N LEU A 167 -4.37 42.34 -11.52
CA LEU A 167 -5.52 43.26 -11.55
C LEU A 167 -6.17 43.34 -12.95
N SER A 168 -5.49 42.87 -14.00
CA SER A 168 -6.00 42.84 -15.38
C SER A 168 -6.05 41.42 -15.94
N PRO A 169 -6.74 40.48 -15.25
CA PRO A 169 -6.80 39.10 -15.69
C PRO A 169 -7.62 38.98 -16.98
N GLN A 170 -7.28 37.97 -17.78
CA GLN A 170 -8.10 37.59 -18.94
C GLN A 170 -9.22 36.68 -18.44
N ALA A 171 -10.47 36.99 -18.76
CA ALA A 171 -11.54 36.00 -18.59
C ALA A 171 -11.21 34.76 -19.45
N ALA A 172 -11.29 33.59 -18.87
CA ALA A 172 -11.22 32.35 -19.66
C ALA A 172 -12.24 32.49 -20.80
N LEU A 173 -11.76 32.51 -22.05
CA LEU A 173 -12.53 32.81 -23.24
C LEU A 173 -13.93 32.19 -23.16
N ARG A 174 -14.95 32.98 -22.90
CA ARG A 174 -16.34 32.57 -23.11
C ARG A 174 -16.47 32.39 -24.62
N ALA A 175 -16.84 31.20 -25.05
CA ALA A 175 -17.40 31.02 -26.36
C ALA A 175 -18.58 31.99 -26.46
N GLU A 176 -18.52 33.02 -27.37
CA GLU A 176 -19.61 33.92 -27.59
C GLU A 176 -20.88 33.13 -27.93
N PRO A 177 -22.05 33.49 -27.37
CA PRO A 177 -23.32 32.92 -27.82
C PRO A 177 -23.53 33.36 -29.26
N GLN A 178 -23.48 32.43 -30.20
CA GLN A 178 -23.96 32.68 -31.54
C GLN A 178 -25.47 32.93 -31.49
N GLU A 179 -25.91 34.14 -32.02
CA GLU A 179 -27.31 34.48 -32.25
C GLU A 179 -28.03 33.35 -32.99
N GLU A 180 -29.19 32.98 -32.47
CA GLU A 180 -30.12 32.04 -33.13
C GLU A 180 -30.57 32.58 -34.49
N ALA A 181 -30.13 31.95 -35.56
CA ALA A 181 -30.77 32.03 -36.88
C ALA A 181 -31.62 30.76 -37.11
N PRO A 182 -32.75 30.86 -37.86
CA PRO A 182 -33.87 29.93 -37.74
C PRO A 182 -33.59 28.51 -38.28
N ALA A 183 -34.26 27.57 -37.62
CA ALA A 183 -34.22 26.14 -37.87
C ALA A 183 -34.19 25.71 -39.35
N ARG A 184 -33.15 25.01 -39.74
CA ARG A 184 -33.14 24.10 -40.88
C ARG A 184 -32.50 22.78 -40.47
N SER A 185 -33.29 21.74 -40.58
CA SER A 185 -33.00 20.30 -40.72
C SER A 185 -31.62 19.81 -40.35
N GLU A 186 -31.58 18.92 -39.35
CA GLU A 186 -30.42 18.18 -38.84
C GLU A 186 -29.58 17.53 -39.96
N PRO A 187 -28.27 17.69 -39.91
CA PRO A 187 -27.36 16.61 -40.20
C PRO A 187 -26.68 16.12 -38.89
N ARG A 188 -26.46 14.85 -38.81
CA ARG A 188 -25.81 14.10 -37.74
C ARG A 188 -24.59 14.84 -37.20
N GLY A 189 -24.53 14.93 -35.85
CA GLY A 189 -23.47 15.63 -35.09
C GLY A 189 -22.06 15.29 -35.57
N GLU A 190 -21.33 16.32 -35.96
CA GLU A 190 -19.88 16.29 -36.02
C GLU A 190 -19.36 16.38 -34.59
N GLU A 191 -18.65 15.35 -34.14
CA GLU A 191 -17.85 15.37 -32.90
C GLU A 191 -16.86 16.55 -32.97
N PRO A 192 -16.57 17.23 -31.84
CA PRO A 192 -15.60 18.33 -31.83
C PRO A 192 -14.26 17.86 -32.40
N ALA A 193 -13.71 18.63 -33.34
CA ALA A 193 -12.49 18.32 -34.07
C ALA A 193 -11.40 17.84 -33.13
N GLU A 194 -11.01 16.58 -33.26
CA GLU A 194 -9.89 15.99 -32.54
C GLU A 194 -8.64 16.85 -32.80
N ASP A 195 -7.86 17.15 -31.77
CA ASP A 195 -6.51 17.68 -31.96
C ASP A 195 -5.67 16.58 -32.60
N SER A 196 -5.73 16.50 -33.91
CA SER A 196 -5.10 15.44 -34.72
C SER A 196 -3.63 15.71 -35.01
N ARG A 197 -3.04 16.82 -34.49
CA ARG A 197 -1.64 17.19 -34.74
C ARG A 197 -0.64 16.12 -34.35
N TRP A 198 -0.94 15.29 -33.34
CA TRP A 198 -0.10 14.16 -32.97
C TRP A 198 -0.05 13.08 -34.07
N GLN A 199 -1.03 13.00 -34.97
CA GLN A 199 -1.04 12.07 -36.09
C GLN A 199 -0.02 12.45 -37.16
N ASP A 200 0.39 13.71 -37.23
CA ASP A 200 1.41 14.20 -38.16
C ASP A 200 2.80 13.70 -37.75
N VAL A 201 3.00 13.34 -36.46
CA VAL A 201 4.25 12.79 -35.94
C VAL A 201 4.38 11.28 -36.21
N LEU A 202 3.30 10.60 -36.62
CA LEU A 202 3.35 9.18 -36.94
C LEU A 202 4.36 8.92 -38.07
N THR A 203 5.28 8.00 -37.82
CA THR A 203 6.28 7.59 -38.81
C THR A 203 5.62 6.83 -39.95
N ARG A 204 5.99 7.19 -41.19
CA ARG A 204 5.42 6.60 -42.41
C ARG A 204 6.48 5.93 -43.26
N THR A 205 6.05 5.00 -44.10
CA THR A 205 6.84 4.39 -45.16
C THR A 205 7.11 5.40 -46.28
N LYS A 206 7.97 5.05 -47.24
CA LYS A 206 8.18 5.85 -48.44
C LYS A 206 6.90 5.97 -49.32
N THR A 207 5.95 5.05 -49.12
CA THR A 207 4.64 5.04 -49.80
C THR A 207 3.56 5.79 -49.05
N GLY A 208 3.89 6.42 -47.90
CA GLY A 208 2.93 7.22 -47.12
C GLY A 208 2.11 6.41 -46.09
N GLU A 209 2.26 5.10 -46.03
CA GLU A 209 1.56 4.24 -45.07
C GLU A 209 2.18 4.37 -43.66
N ILE A 210 1.37 4.31 -42.59
CA ILE A 210 1.85 4.32 -41.20
C ILE A 210 2.65 3.04 -40.97
N LYS A 211 3.86 3.19 -40.41
CA LYS A 211 4.72 2.04 -40.05
C LYS A 211 4.11 1.26 -38.89
N PRO A 212 4.01 -0.08 -38.98
CA PRO A 212 3.47 -0.92 -37.91
C PRO A 212 4.55 -1.23 -36.85
N ASP A 213 5.13 -0.18 -36.24
CA ASP A 213 6.20 -0.29 -35.23
C ASP A 213 5.72 0.17 -33.85
N ILE A 214 6.53 -0.15 -32.84
CA ILE A 214 6.27 0.16 -31.42
C ILE A 214 6.07 1.68 -31.19
N TYR A 215 6.81 2.53 -31.90
CA TYR A 215 6.73 3.97 -31.73
C TYR A 215 5.34 4.50 -32.07
N ASN A 216 4.79 4.10 -33.22
CA ASN A 216 3.46 4.50 -33.65
C ASN A 216 2.36 3.90 -32.75
N VAL A 217 2.53 2.65 -32.30
CA VAL A 217 1.60 2.03 -31.33
C VAL A 217 1.55 2.85 -30.04
N THR A 218 2.72 3.23 -29.50
CA THR A 218 2.82 4.04 -28.27
C THR A 218 2.15 5.40 -28.45
N LEU A 219 2.45 6.11 -29.56
CA LEU A 219 1.84 7.42 -29.84
C LEU A 219 0.31 7.34 -29.94
N VAL A 220 -0.23 6.29 -30.56
CA VAL A 220 -1.69 6.09 -30.64
C VAL A 220 -2.28 5.88 -29.24
N LEU A 221 -1.67 5.02 -28.42
CA LEU A 221 -2.18 4.73 -27.07
C LEU A 221 -2.09 5.92 -26.12
N GLU A 222 -1.10 6.79 -26.29
CA GLU A 222 -0.90 7.99 -25.45
C GLU A 222 -1.82 9.14 -25.85
N ASN A 223 -2.14 9.29 -27.15
CA ASN A 223 -2.78 10.49 -27.65
C ASN A 223 -4.23 10.29 -28.14
N ASP A 224 -4.64 9.10 -28.54
CA ASP A 224 -6.04 8.86 -28.91
C ASP A 224 -6.94 8.97 -27.66
N ARG A 225 -7.91 9.90 -27.70
CA ARG A 225 -8.87 10.16 -26.61
C ARG A 225 -9.58 8.91 -26.11
N ALA A 226 -9.82 7.94 -26.97
CA ALA A 226 -10.48 6.69 -26.61
C ALA A 226 -9.63 5.84 -25.64
N TRP A 227 -8.32 6.02 -25.66
CA TRP A 227 -7.37 5.32 -24.77
C TRP A 227 -6.99 6.09 -23.52
N GLN A 228 -7.31 7.37 -23.41
CA GLN A 228 -6.99 8.18 -22.24
C GLN A 228 -7.59 7.56 -20.96
N GLY A 229 -6.73 7.31 -19.95
CA GLY A 229 -7.13 6.71 -18.68
C GLY A 229 -7.61 5.26 -18.76
N VAL A 230 -7.38 4.56 -19.87
CA VAL A 230 -7.72 3.14 -20.05
C VAL A 230 -6.65 2.26 -19.43
N LEU A 231 -5.40 2.47 -19.78
CA LEU A 231 -4.28 1.64 -19.33
C LEU A 231 -3.69 2.16 -18.03
N GLY A 232 -3.38 1.28 -17.10
CA GLY A 232 -2.63 1.57 -15.89
C GLY A 232 -1.84 0.36 -15.43
N TYR A 233 -0.70 0.60 -14.78
CA TYR A 233 0.09 -0.44 -14.15
C TYR A 233 -0.24 -0.50 -12.66
N CYS A 234 -0.75 -1.63 -12.22
CA CYS A 234 -1.12 -1.86 -10.83
C CYS A 234 0.12 -2.25 -10.02
N ASP A 235 0.57 -1.38 -9.11
CA ASP A 235 1.70 -1.64 -8.21
C ASP A 235 1.41 -2.67 -7.13
N PHE A 236 0.16 -3.07 -6.99
CA PHE A 236 -0.28 -4.06 -6.03
C PHE A 236 -0.28 -5.48 -6.60
N SER A 237 -0.81 -5.66 -7.81
CA SER A 237 -0.80 -6.95 -8.50
C SER A 237 0.39 -7.13 -9.45
N TYR A 238 1.17 -6.06 -9.69
CA TYR A 238 2.27 -6.02 -10.67
C TYR A 238 1.82 -6.38 -12.09
N ARG A 239 0.60 -5.94 -12.46
CA ARG A 239 -0.04 -6.25 -13.74
C ARG A 239 -0.55 -5.00 -14.43
N ILE A 240 -0.69 -5.11 -15.74
CA ILE A 240 -1.40 -4.11 -16.56
C ILE A 240 -2.89 -4.29 -16.34
N VAL A 241 -3.59 -3.20 -16.07
CA VAL A 241 -5.03 -3.17 -15.79
C VAL A 241 -5.71 -2.14 -16.70
N LYS A 242 -6.82 -2.53 -17.28
CA LYS A 242 -7.76 -1.63 -17.95
C LYS A 242 -8.64 -0.98 -16.88
N ARG A 243 -8.36 0.24 -16.49
CA ARG A 243 -9.11 0.98 -15.46
C ARG A 243 -10.55 1.30 -15.89
N ARG A 244 -10.80 1.35 -17.20
CA ARG A 244 -12.13 1.44 -17.84
C ARG A 244 -12.17 0.57 -19.08
N ALA A 245 -13.37 0.37 -19.63
CA ALA A 245 -13.54 -0.41 -20.85
C ALA A 245 -12.72 0.21 -22.01
N PRO A 246 -11.78 -0.55 -22.60
CA PRO A 246 -11.02 -0.08 -23.76
C PRO A 246 -11.91 -0.02 -25.02
N PRO A 247 -11.55 0.81 -26.03
CA PRO A 247 -12.33 0.99 -27.25
C PRO A 247 -12.17 -0.16 -28.26
N ILE A 248 -11.91 -1.35 -27.76
CA ILE A 248 -11.76 -2.57 -28.55
C ILE A 248 -13.04 -3.40 -28.48
N ARG A 249 -13.23 -4.29 -29.43
CA ARG A 249 -14.41 -5.16 -29.53
C ARG A 249 -14.57 -5.97 -28.24
N ASP A 250 -15.73 -5.94 -27.59
CA ASP A 250 -16.02 -6.59 -26.30
C ASP A 250 -15.06 -6.15 -25.16
N GLY A 251 -14.54 -4.94 -25.22
CA GLY A 251 -13.62 -4.40 -24.23
C GLY A 251 -14.28 -4.25 -22.85
N LYS A 252 -13.66 -4.83 -21.82
CA LYS A 252 -14.10 -4.73 -20.41
C LYS A 252 -12.96 -4.26 -19.53
N ALA A 253 -13.28 -3.51 -18.49
CA ALA A 253 -12.31 -3.20 -17.42
C ALA A 253 -11.80 -4.49 -16.75
N GLY A 254 -10.60 -4.44 -16.17
CA GLY A 254 -9.94 -5.56 -15.51
C GLY A 254 -8.53 -5.80 -16.03
N GLU A 255 -7.94 -6.93 -15.72
CA GLU A 255 -6.57 -7.24 -16.16
C GLU A 255 -6.45 -7.30 -17.69
N TRP A 256 -5.29 -6.86 -18.21
CA TRP A 256 -4.94 -6.99 -19.62
C TRP A 256 -4.65 -8.45 -19.95
N THR A 257 -5.21 -8.92 -21.07
CA THR A 257 -5.09 -10.32 -21.52
C THR A 257 -4.52 -10.41 -22.94
N ASP A 258 -4.02 -11.58 -23.34
CA ASP A 258 -3.56 -11.85 -24.71
C ASP A 258 -4.66 -11.59 -25.76
N ALA A 259 -5.93 -11.82 -25.37
CA ALA A 259 -7.07 -11.51 -26.22
C ALA A 259 -7.22 -10.00 -26.44
N ASP A 260 -6.92 -9.17 -25.42
CA ASP A 260 -6.96 -7.72 -25.56
C ASP A 260 -5.87 -7.21 -26.50
N THR A 261 -4.66 -7.80 -26.44
CA THR A 261 -3.57 -7.52 -27.39
C THR A 261 -4.03 -7.80 -28.83
N THR A 262 -4.68 -8.94 -29.06
CA THR A 262 -5.20 -9.29 -30.40
C THR A 262 -6.28 -8.31 -30.86
N ARG A 263 -7.23 -7.97 -29.98
CA ARG A 263 -8.32 -7.01 -30.28
C ARG A 263 -7.79 -5.61 -30.53
N LEU A 264 -6.76 -5.18 -29.82
CA LEU A 264 -6.10 -3.89 -30.06
C LEU A 264 -5.46 -3.84 -31.44
N ARG A 265 -4.81 -4.90 -31.88
CA ARG A 265 -4.24 -4.99 -33.23
C ARG A 265 -5.32 -4.84 -34.33
N VAL A 266 -6.48 -5.48 -34.13
CA VAL A 266 -7.63 -5.33 -35.04
C VAL A 266 -8.16 -3.90 -35.02
N TRP A 267 -8.32 -3.31 -33.83
CA TRP A 267 -8.77 -1.94 -33.66
C TRP A 267 -7.85 -0.93 -34.39
N MET A 268 -6.52 -1.12 -34.28
CA MET A 268 -5.55 -0.29 -34.99
C MET A 268 -5.63 -0.46 -36.51
N ALA A 269 -5.87 -1.68 -36.99
CA ALA A 269 -6.08 -1.94 -38.42
C ALA A 269 -7.33 -1.25 -38.94
N GLU A 270 -8.42 -1.28 -38.19
CA GLU A 270 -9.69 -0.65 -38.56
C GLU A 270 -9.62 0.88 -38.57
N ARG A 271 -9.04 1.47 -37.49
CA ARG A 271 -9.03 2.92 -37.27
C ARG A 271 -7.86 3.64 -37.96
N TYR A 272 -6.65 3.05 -37.92
CA TYR A 272 -5.42 3.68 -38.40
C TYR A 272 -4.83 3.03 -39.65
N ARG A 273 -5.41 1.95 -40.15
CA ARG A 273 -4.99 1.25 -41.38
C ARG A 273 -3.58 0.65 -41.28
N PHE A 274 -3.10 0.29 -40.07
CA PHE A 274 -1.89 -0.48 -39.92
C PHE A 274 -2.06 -1.60 -38.87
N THR A 275 -1.32 -2.71 -39.02
CA THR A 275 -1.40 -3.87 -38.14
C THR A 275 -0.03 -4.11 -37.51
N PRO A 276 0.17 -3.72 -36.25
CA PRO A 276 1.45 -3.93 -35.56
C PRO A 276 1.66 -5.41 -35.21
N LYS A 277 2.93 -5.78 -34.93
CA LYS A 277 3.25 -7.10 -34.38
C LYS A 277 2.78 -7.22 -32.94
N THR A 278 2.47 -8.44 -32.49
CA THR A 278 2.06 -8.71 -31.10
C THR A 278 3.07 -8.18 -30.10
N GLY A 279 4.38 -8.44 -30.30
CA GLY A 279 5.43 -7.97 -29.38
C GLY A 279 5.51 -6.44 -29.29
N ASP A 280 5.33 -5.72 -30.41
CA ASP A 280 5.34 -4.25 -30.41
C ASP A 280 4.14 -3.68 -29.63
N VAL A 281 2.99 -4.36 -29.69
CA VAL A 281 1.79 -3.99 -28.92
C VAL A 281 1.99 -4.25 -27.45
N ASP A 282 2.49 -5.42 -27.08
CA ASP A 282 2.71 -5.78 -25.66
C ASP A 282 3.73 -4.83 -24.99
N GLU A 283 4.81 -4.49 -25.70
CA GLU A 283 5.82 -3.55 -25.21
C GLU A 283 5.26 -2.11 -25.11
N ALA A 284 4.48 -1.65 -26.08
CA ALA A 284 3.85 -0.34 -26.06
C ALA A 284 2.79 -0.22 -24.95
N VAL A 285 1.93 -1.24 -24.80
CA VAL A 285 0.92 -1.30 -23.74
C VAL A 285 1.58 -1.29 -22.36
N MET A 286 2.67 -2.03 -22.17
CA MET A 286 3.44 -2.01 -20.94
C MET A 286 4.03 -0.61 -20.67
N LEU A 287 4.63 0.03 -21.66
CA LEU A 287 5.21 1.36 -21.53
C LEU A 287 4.16 2.40 -21.12
N VAL A 288 3.04 2.43 -21.83
CA VAL A 288 1.94 3.37 -21.56
C VAL A 288 1.28 3.09 -20.20
N ALA A 289 1.09 1.81 -19.83
CA ALA A 289 0.57 1.47 -18.52
C ALA A 289 1.51 1.92 -17.39
N GLN A 290 2.83 1.79 -17.57
CA GLN A 290 3.82 2.21 -16.56
C GLN A 290 3.88 3.73 -16.35
N SER A 291 3.48 4.55 -17.32
CA SER A 291 3.32 5.99 -17.12
C SER A 291 2.12 6.36 -16.26
N SER A 292 1.15 5.43 -16.09
CA SER A 292 -0.07 5.60 -15.30
C SER A 292 -0.15 4.53 -14.20
N ARG A 293 0.76 4.63 -13.22
CA ARG A 293 0.83 3.68 -12.08
C ARG A 293 -0.21 4.02 -11.05
N PHE A 294 -0.79 2.98 -10.43
CA PHE A 294 -1.77 3.14 -9.37
C PHE A 294 -1.71 1.96 -8.38
N HIS A 295 -2.30 2.16 -7.20
CA HIS A 295 -2.33 1.14 -6.16
C HIS A 295 -3.72 1.08 -5.51
N PRO A 296 -4.57 0.10 -5.85
CA PRO A 296 -5.99 0.14 -5.48
C PRO A 296 -6.24 0.12 -3.96
N VAL A 297 -5.41 -0.59 -3.19
CA VAL A 297 -5.56 -0.62 -1.73
C VAL A 297 -5.13 0.70 -1.09
N ARG A 298 -4.12 1.38 -1.62
CA ARG A 298 -3.75 2.73 -1.15
C ARG A 298 -4.85 3.74 -1.48
N GLU A 299 -5.33 3.73 -2.73
CA GLU A 299 -6.45 4.58 -3.14
C GLU A 299 -7.67 4.36 -2.24
N TYR A 300 -7.97 3.11 -1.87
CA TYR A 300 -9.02 2.80 -0.91
C TYR A 300 -8.74 3.35 0.49
N LEU A 301 -7.55 3.08 1.06
CA LEU A 301 -7.18 3.53 2.41
C LEU A 301 -7.09 5.06 2.52
N GLU A 302 -6.69 5.73 1.45
CA GLU A 302 -6.64 7.19 1.37
C GLU A 302 -8.03 7.80 1.20
N GLY A 303 -9.00 7.03 0.68
CA GLY A 303 -10.37 7.46 0.47
C GLY A 303 -11.31 7.28 1.66
N VAL A 304 -10.95 6.43 2.65
CA VAL A 304 -11.79 6.22 3.83
C VAL A 304 -11.52 7.29 4.90
N MET A 305 -12.59 7.79 5.53
CA MET A 305 -12.50 8.79 6.59
C MET A 305 -12.94 8.18 7.92
N TRP A 306 -12.11 8.35 8.95
CA TRP A 306 -12.42 7.87 10.30
C TRP A 306 -13.41 8.80 11.01
N ASP A 307 -14.42 8.21 11.63
CA ASP A 307 -15.46 8.90 12.39
C ASP A 307 -15.04 9.21 13.85
N GLU A 308 -13.75 9.06 14.17
CA GLU A 308 -13.13 9.30 15.49
C GLU A 308 -13.63 8.35 16.61
N ARG A 309 -14.39 7.32 16.28
CA ARG A 309 -14.81 6.30 17.25
C ARG A 309 -13.85 5.12 17.23
N PRO A 310 -13.15 4.83 18.35
CA PRO A 310 -12.19 3.74 18.40
C PRO A 310 -12.88 2.36 18.31
N ARG A 311 -12.37 1.52 17.42
CA ARG A 311 -12.84 0.14 17.17
C ARG A 311 -11.69 -0.86 17.05
N VAL A 312 -10.50 -0.40 16.63
CA VAL A 312 -9.35 -1.23 16.32
C VAL A 312 -8.90 -2.08 17.50
N ASP A 313 -8.99 -1.58 18.72
CA ASP A 313 -8.61 -2.32 19.92
C ASP A 313 -9.61 -3.41 20.30
N THR A 314 -10.88 -3.24 19.92
CA THR A 314 -11.97 -4.12 20.39
C THR A 314 -12.61 -4.94 19.27
N TRP A 315 -12.12 -4.87 18.04
CA TRP A 315 -12.79 -5.54 16.93
C TRP A 315 -12.88 -7.06 17.06
N LEU A 316 -11.83 -7.69 17.64
CA LEU A 316 -11.82 -9.14 17.87
C LEU A 316 -12.87 -9.56 18.91
N SER A 317 -13.01 -8.80 20.00
CA SER A 317 -14.02 -9.08 21.01
C SER A 317 -15.42 -8.70 20.54
N ARG A 318 -15.56 -7.57 19.88
CA ARG A 318 -16.86 -7.04 19.46
C ARG A 318 -17.52 -7.84 18.35
N TYR A 319 -16.75 -8.24 17.34
CA TYR A 319 -17.33 -8.90 16.15
C TYR A 319 -17.11 -10.41 16.13
N LEU A 320 -16.06 -10.92 16.80
CA LEU A 320 -15.75 -12.35 16.82
C LEU A 320 -15.94 -13.01 18.17
N GLY A 321 -16.43 -12.27 19.18
CA GLY A 321 -16.69 -12.79 20.50
C GLY A 321 -15.44 -13.28 21.25
N ALA A 322 -14.27 -12.75 20.89
CA ALA A 322 -13.04 -13.04 21.62
C ALA A 322 -13.08 -12.40 23.02
N THR A 323 -12.41 -13.02 24.00
CA THR A 323 -12.27 -12.43 25.34
C THR A 323 -11.55 -11.10 25.25
N ASP A 324 -12.13 -10.04 25.81
CA ASP A 324 -11.50 -8.73 25.87
C ASP A 324 -10.36 -8.73 26.90
N SER A 325 -9.14 -8.64 26.41
CA SER A 325 -7.90 -8.66 27.20
C SER A 325 -6.85 -7.75 26.57
N GLU A 326 -5.79 -7.43 27.30
CA GLU A 326 -4.65 -6.67 26.75
C GLU A 326 -4.06 -7.37 25.53
N TYR A 327 -3.96 -8.69 25.56
CA TYR A 327 -3.48 -9.50 24.45
C TYR A 327 -4.35 -9.34 23.20
N THR A 328 -5.67 -9.59 23.30
CA THR A 328 -6.57 -9.53 22.14
C THR A 328 -6.67 -8.13 21.55
N ARG A 329 -6.62 -7.09 22.40
CA ARG A 329 -6.54 -5.70 21.95
C ARG A 329 -5.25 -5.42 21.18
N ALA A 330 -4.09 -5.86 21.71
CA ALA A 330 -2.80 -5.70 21.06
C ALA A 330 -2.74 -6.46 19.71
N VAL A 331 -3.20 -7.71 19.67
CA VAL A 331 -3.27 -8.52 18.43
C VAL A 331 -4.12 -7.82 17.38
N GLY A 332 -5.33 -7.40 17.74
CA GLY A 332 -6.24 -6.74 16.83
C GLY A 332 -5.64 -5.47 16.22
N ARG A 333 -5.08 -4.61 17.06
CA ARG A 333 -4.42 -3.37 16.66
C ARG A 333 -3.23 -3.64 15.76
N TYR A 334 -2.31 -4.49 16.19
CA TYR A 334 -1.06 -4.72 15.46
C TYR A 334 -1.30 -5.37 14.11
N TRP A 335 -2.22 -6.32 14.01
CA TRP A 335 -2.48 -7.00 12.76
C TRP A 335 -3.10 -6.06 11.70
N LEU A 336 -4.07 -5.21 12.09
CA LEU A 336 -4.66 -4.22 11.18
C LEU A 336 -3.64 -3.16 10.75
N ILE A 337 -2.84 -2.64 11.69
CA ILE A 337 -1.78 -1.66 11.34
C ILE A 337 -0.71 -2.31 10.46
N ALA A 338 -0.36 -3.60 10.67
CA ALA A 338 0.56 -4.34 9.81
C ALA A 338 0.05 -4.45 8.37
N ALA A 339 -1.25 -4.69 8.19
CA ALA A 339 -1.89 -4.73 6.88
C ALA A 339 -1.80 -3.38 6.16
N VAL A 340 -2.02 -2.29 6.87
CA VAL A 340 -1.82 -0.92 6.35
C VAL A 340 -0.35 -0.68 6.00
N ALA A 341 0.57 -0.99 6.91
CA ALA A 341 2.01 -0.77 6.71
C ALA A 341 2.55 -1.51 5.48
N ARG A 342 2.08 -2.74 5.22
CA ARG A 342 2.45 -3.56 4.06
C ARG A 342 2.16 -2.88 2.72
N VAL A 343 1.08 -2.14 2.62
CA VAL A 343 0.69 -1.46 1.36
C VAL A 343 1.16 -0.01 1.30
N MET A 344 1.24 0.68 2.44
CA MET A 344 1.65 2.09 2.46
C MET A 344 3.16 2.29 2.31
N ARG A 345 3.98 1.36 2.82
CA ARG A 345 5.45 1.48 2.79
C ARG A 345 6.17 0.15 2.50
N PRO A 346 5.86 -0.55 1.40
CA PRO A 346 6.60 -1.76 1.05
C PRO A 346 8.04 -1.44 0.62
N PRO A 347 9.02 -2.34 0.93
CA PRO A 347 8.86 -3.55 1.71
C PRO A 347 9.02 -3.31 3.22
N VAL A 348 8.03 -3.72 4.02
CA VAL A 348 8.15 -3.71 5.49
C VAL A 348 8.07 -5.11 6.05
N LYS A 349 8.62 -5.30 7.26
CA LYS A 349 8.50 -6.56 7.98
C LYS A 349 7.17 -6.62 8.72
N ALA A 350 6.37 -7.64 8.43
CA ALA A 350 5.17 -8.04 9.16
C ALA A 350 5.11 -9.56 9.08
N ASP A 351 5.75 -10.23 10.06
CA ASP A 351 5.92 -11.69 10.09
C ASP A 351 4.91 -12.40 11.02
N CYS A 352 3.91 -11.66 11.49
CA CYS A 352 2.81 -12.18 12.27
C CYS A 352 1.73 -12.83 11.39
N VAL A 353 1.09 -13.85 11.95
CA VAL A 353 -0.06 -14.56 11.39
C VAL A 353 -1.16 -14.55 12.44
N LEU A 354 -2.28 -13.92 12.16
CA LEU A 354 -3.46 -13.96 13.03
C LEU A 354 -4.12 -15.34 12.90
N ILE A 355 -4.30 -16.05 14.00
CA ILE A 355 -4.97 -17.36 14.00
C ILE A 355 -6.30 -17.24 14.70
N LEU A 356 -7.38 -17.43 13.97
CA LEU A 356 -8.74 -17.47 14.50
C LEU A 356 -9.09 -18.90 14.87
N GLU A 357 -9.24 -19.15 16.18
CA GLU A 357 -9.63 -20.44 16.77
C GLU A 357 -11.13 -20.49 17.03
N GLY A 358 -11.73 -21.68 17.10
CA GLY A 358 -13.13 -21.86 17.48
C GLY A 358 -13.84 -22.89 16.61
N LEU A 359 -15.09 -23.15 16.90
CA LEU A 359 -15.88 -24.20 16.28
C LEU A 359 -15.95 -24.04 14.74
N GLN A 360 -16.08 -25.18 14.06
CA GLN A 360 -16.32 -25.20 12.62
C GLN A 360 -17.66 -24.53 12.31
N GLY A 361 -17.71 -23.75 11.21
CA GLY A 361 -18.92 -23.04 10.80
C GLY A 361 -19.18 -21.71 11.53
N LEU A 362 -18.28 -21.28 12.43
CA LEU A 362 -18.40 -20.00 13.16
C LEU A 362 -18.30 -18.76 12.24
N GLY A 363 -17.79 -18.90 11.01
CA GLY A 363 -17.60 -17.78 10.09
C GLY A 363 -16.23 -17.09 10.19
N LYS A 364 -15.21 -17.79 10.71
CA LYS A 364 -13.84 -17.23 10.86
C LYS A 364 -13.28 -16.71 9.54
N SER A 365 -13.35 -17.52 8.47
CA SER A 365 -12.92 -17.12 7.11
C SER A 365 -13.79 -16.00 6.55
N THR A 366 -15.10 -16.00 6.84
CA THR A 366 -16.03 -14.92 6.44
C THR A 366 -15.62 -13.57 7.05
N ALA A 367 -15.14 -13.56 8.29
CA ALA A 367 -14.64 -12.33 8.91
C ALA A 367 -13.41 -11.78 8.19
N LEU A 368 -12.48 -12.65 7.79
CA LEU A 368 -11.29 -12.26 7.02
C LEU A 368 -11.67 -11.81 5.60
N GLU A 369 -12.62 -12.48 4.96
CA GLU A 369 -13.17 -12.09 3.67
C GLU A 369 -13.84 -10.71 3.72
N ILE A 370 -14.63 -10.43 4.74
CA ILE A 370 -15.24 -9.10 4.95
C ILE A 370 -14.15 -8.03 5.05
N LEU A 371 -13.10 -8.26 5.83
CA LEU A 371 -12.01 -7.28 5.99
C LEU A 371 -11.24 -7.07 4.69
N GLY A 372 -10.84 -8.13 3.99
CA GLY A 372 -10.05 -8.06 2.76
C GLY A 372 -10.87 -7.64 1.53
N GLY A 373 -12.17 -7.94 1.51
CA GLY A 373 -13.04 -7.70 0.36
C GLY A 373 -12.49 -8.37 -0.90
N GLN A 374 -12.44 -7.64 -2.00
CA GLN A 374 -11.91 -8.15 -3.28
C GLN A 374 -10.41 -8.52 -3.26
N TRP A 375 -9.68 -8.17 -2.23
CA TRP A 375 -8.25 -8.47 -2.07
C TRP A 375 -7.99 -9.57 -1.03
N PHE A 376 -9.01 -10.34 -0.69
CA PHE A 376 -8.93 -11.54 0.14
C PHE A 376 -8.76 -12.79 -0.72
N SER A 377 -8.04 -13.78 -0.20
CA SER A 377 -8.05 -15.14 -0.74
C SER A 377 -7.77 -16.16 0.36
N ASP A 378 -8.52 -17.25 0.32
CA ASP A 378 -8.35 -18.48 1.07
C ASP A 378 -7.77 -19.62 0.20
N THR A 379 -7.35 -19.29 -1.02
CA THR A 379 -6.81 -20.28 -1.96
C THR A 379 -5.51 -20.87 -1.43
N HIS A 380 -5.46 -22.20 -1.36
CA HIS A 380 -4.25 -22.92 -0.98
C HIS A 380 -3.15 -22.72 -2.02
N PHE A 381 -1.96 -22.36 -1.57
CA PHE A 381 -0.76 -22.24 -2.39
C PHE A 381 0.45 -22.88 -1.72
N ALA A 382 1.38 -23.40 -2.53
CA ALA A 382 2.60 -24.02 -2.03
C ALA A 382 3.57 -22.97 -1.49
N LEU A 383 3.85 -23.04 -0.18
CA LEU A 383 4.74 -22.09 0.49
C LEU A 383 6.19 -22.21 -0.02
N GLY A 384 6.74 -21.09 -0.47
CA GLY A 384 8.13 -21.01 -0.94
C GLY A 384 8.34 -21.47 -2.38
N GLU A 385 7.30 -21.76 -3.13
CA GLU A 385 7.35 -22.08 -4.55
C GLU A 385 7.02 -20.84 -5.40
N LYS A 386 7.53 -20.83 -6.65
CA LYS A 386 7.35 -19.72 -7.58
C LYS A 386 5.87 -19.37 -7.79
N ASP A 387 5.05 -20.39 -7.98
CA ASP A 387 3.62 -20.20 -8.26
C ASP A 387 2.88 -19.63 -7.05
N GLY A 388 3.28 -20.04 -5.83
CA GLY A 388 2.78 -19.45 -4.59
C GLY A 388 3.09 -17.97 -4.47
N TYR A 389 4.30 -17.53 -4.86
CA TYR A 389 4.64 -16.11 -4.86
C TYR A 389 3.81 -15.31 -5.88
N GLN A 390 3.56 -15.87 -7.06
CA GLN A 390 2.74 -15.22 -8.08
C GLN A 390 1.27 -15.10 -7.69
N GLN A 391 0.74 -16.09 -6.97
CA GLN A 391 -0.65 -16.10 -6.48
C GLN A 391 -0.90 -15.04 -5.39
N MET A 392 0.13 -14.65 -4.63
CA MET A 392 0.01 -13.58 -3.62
C MET A 392 -0.01 -12.18 -4.21
N ALA A 393 0.40 -11.99 -5.46
CA ALA A 393 0.38 -10.68 -6.10
C ALA A 393 -1.08 -10.21 -6.27
N GLY A 394 -1.39 -9.03 -5.72
CA GLY A 394 -2.75 -8.49 -5.72
C GLY A 394 -3.64 -8.98 -4.57
N LEU A 395 -3.08 -9.66 -3.56
CA LEU A 395 -3.78 -10.01 -2.34
C LEU A 395 -3.32 -9.14 -1.17
N TRP A 396 -4.27 -8.72 -0.33
CA TRP A 396 -4.01 -7.96 0.89
C TRP A 396 -4.10 -8.82 2.15
N ILE A 397 -5.13 -9.70 2.22
CA ILE A 397 -5.29 -10.68 3.27
C ILE A 397 -5.26 -12.07 2.64
N CYS A 398 -4.27 -12.88 3.06
CA CYS A 398 -4.14 -14.26 2.65
C CYS A 398 -4.52 -15.17 3.82
N GLU A 399 -5.57 -15.97 3.68
CA GLU A 399 -5.90 -16.99 4.66
C GLU A 399 -5.16 -18.29 4.36
N LEU A 400 -4.56 -18.85 5.38
CA LEU A 400 -3.94 -20.16 5.38
C LEU A 400 -4.92 -21.14 6.04
N ALA A 401 -5.65 -21.87 5.24
CA ALA A 401 -6.52 -22.91 5.73
C ALA A 401 -5.69 -24.08 6.32
N GLU A 402 -6.23 -24.73 7.35
CA GLU A 402 -5.67 -25.95 7.92
C GLU A 402 -4.19 -25.85 8.37
N LEU A 403 -3.86 -24.79 9.15
CA LEU A 403 -2.53 -24.63 9.74
C LEU A 403 -2.05 -25.83 10.56
N ASP A 404 -2.96 -26.57 11.12
CA ASP A 404 -2.78 -27.80 11.87
C ASP A 404 -2.30 -28.99 11.01
N SER A 405 -2.53 -28.97 9.70
CA SER A 405 -2.06 -29.99 8.76
C SER A 405 -0.54 -29.91 8.51
N PHE A 406 0.11 -28.80 8.82
CA PHE A 406 1.54 -28.63 8.58
C PHE A 406 2.40 -29.60 9.40
N ASN A 407 3.20 -30.39 8.71
CA ASN A 407 4.25 -31.16 9.36
C ASN A 407 5.42 -30.24 9.80
N LYS A 408 6.39 -30.80 10.52
CA LYS A 408 7.51 -30.01 11.07
C LYS A 408 8.35 -29.30 9.99
N ALA A 409 8.55 -29.92 8.82
CA ALA A 409 9.33 -29.35 7.72
C ALA A 409 8.55 -28.19 7.06
N GLU A 410 7.25 -28.35 6.88
CA GLU A 410 6.33 -27.32 6.39
C GLU A 410 6.24 -26.15 7.36
N SER A 411 6.17 -26.40 8.66
CA SER A 411 6.21 -25.37 9.70
C SER A 411 7.49 -24.52 9.63
N THR A 412 8.64 -25.13 9.37
CA THR A 412 9.91 -24.39 9.21
C THR A 412 9.91 -23.55 7.93
N ARG A 413 9.43 -24.09 6.81
CA ARG A 413 9.29 -23.33 5.55
C ARG A 413 8.31 -22.16 5.71
N ALA A 414 7.17 -22.41 6.37
CA ALA A 414 6.16 -21.40 6.65
C ALA A 414 6.75 -20.21 7.45
N LYS A 415 7.55 -20.49 8.48
CA LYS A 415 8.21 -19.44 9.28
C LYS A 415 9.20 -18.60 8.48
N GLN A 416 9.98 -19.23 7.58
CA GLN A 416 10.87 -18.50 6.66
C GLN A 416 10.05 -17.66 5.67
N PHE A 417 9.00 -18.25 5.14
CA PHE A 417 8.10 -17.61 4.21
C PHE A 417 7.42 -16.36 4.82
N PHE A 418 6.81 -16.45 6.00
CA PHE A 418 6.17 -15.30 6.66
C PHE A 418 7.16 -14.19 7.02
N GLY A 419 8.41 -14.55 7.33
CA GLY A 419 9.46 -13.59 7.68
C GLY A 419 9.97 -12.75 6.52
N SER A 420 9.63 -13.08 5.26
CA SER A 420 10.11 -12.36 4.08
C SER A 420 9.39 -11.03 3.89
N LYS A 421 10.15 -10.02 3.51
CA LYS A 421 9.64 -8.69 3.12
C LYS A 421 9.41 -8.58 1.62
N GLU A 422 10.15 -9.38 0.87
CA GLU A 422 10.22 -9.37 -0.58
C GLU A 422 10.23 -10.80 -1.09
N ASP A 423 9.69 -11.00 -2.27
CA ASP A 423 9.69 -12.25 -3.00
C ASP A 423 10.52 -12.09 -4.27
N ARG A 424 11.49 -12.98 -4.49
CA ARG A 424 12.37 -12.92 -5.64
C ARG A 424 12.13 -14.10 -6.56
N TYR A 425 11.51 -13.84 -7.69
CA TYR A 425 11.21 -14.87 -8.68
C TYR A 425 11.22 -14.29 -10.10
N ARG A 426 11.23 -15.19 -11.11
CA ARG A 426 11.05 -14.81 -12.50
C ARG A 426 9.55 -14.92 -12.83
N PRO A 427 8.85 -13.81 -13.17
CA PRO A 427 7.45 -13.86 -13.58
C PRO A 427 7.24 -14.84 -14.74
N SER A 428 6.03 -15.36 -14.86
CA SER A 428 5.66 -16.13 -16.05
C SER A 428 5.81 -15.24 -17.29
N TYR A 429 6.48 -15.75 -18.32
CA TYR A 429 6.89 -15.03 -19.52
C TYR A 429 7.95 -13.94 -19.32
N GLY A 430 8.36 -13.64 -18.11
CA GLY A 430 9.46 -12.72 -17.82
C GLY A 430 10.82 -13.29 -18.24
N ARG A 431 11.71 -12.44 -18.77
CA ARG A 431 13.08 -12.85 -19.16
C ARG A 431 14.06 -12.79 -18.00
N ARG A 432 13.78 -12.01 -16.94
CA ARG A 432 14.67 -11.73 -15.82
C ARG A 432 14.02 -12.11 -14.49
N THR A 433 14.87 -12.38 -13.49
CA THR A 433 14.43 -12.49 -12.09
C THR A 433 14.25 -11.09 -11.54
N GLU A 434 13.11 -10.86 -10.92
CA GLU A 434 12.73 -9.56 -10.34
C GLU A 434 12.42 -9.73 -8.86
N THR A 435 12.44 -8.62 -8.12
CA THR A 435 12.12 -8.57 -6.71
C THR A 435 10.81 -7.82 -6.53
N PHE A 436 9.86 -8.45 -5.88
CA PHE A 436 8.53 -7.92 -5.61
C PHE A 436 8.37 -7.69 -4.12
N ALA A 437 7.99 -6.50 -3.73
CA ALA A 437 7.70 -6.20 -2.34
C ALA A 437 6.44 -6.94 -1.90
N ARG A 438 6.51 -7.62 -0.75
CA ARG A 438 5.34 -8.31 -0.22
C ARG A 438 4.37 -7.32 0.41
N GLN A 439 3.12 -7.33 -0.04
CA GLN A 439 2.10 -6.36 0.34
C GLN A 439 0.89 -6.98 1.06
N CYS A 440 0.94 -8.27 1.34
CA CYS A 440 -0.11 -8.97 2.08
C CYS A 440 0.27 -9.21 3.54
N VAL A 441 -0.76 -9.43 4.36
CA VAL A 441 -0.69 -10.03 5.69
C VAL A 441 -1.32 -11.41 5.66
N PHE A 442 -0.96 -12.21 6.66
CA PHE A 442 -1.44 -13.59 6.77
C PHE A 442 -2.40 -13.73 7.94
N ALA A 443 -3.41 -14.55 7.74
CA ALA A 443 -4.27 -15.06 8.77
C ALA A 443 -4.46 -16.57 8.57
N GLY A 444 -4.96 -17.24 9.57
CA GLY A 444 -5.35 -18.64 9.47
C GLY A 444 -6.53 -18.95 10.36
N SER A 445 -7.21 -20.05 10.09
CA SER A 445 -8.29 -20.55 10.90
C SER A 445 -8.03 -21.99 11.33
N THR A 446 -8.42 -22.35 12.54
CA THR A 446 -8.34 -23.71 13.06
C THR A 446 -9.50 -24.02 14.00
N ASN A 447 -9.82 -25.31 14.13
CA ASN A 447 -10.78 -25.82 15.09
C ASN A 447 -10.11 -26.57 16.25
N GLN A 448 -8.77 -26.62 16.26
CA GLN A 448 -7.98 -27.33 17.25
C GLN A 448 -7.46 -26.40 18.33
N ASP A 449 -7.42 -26.87 19.57
CA ASP A 449 -6.91 -26.13 20.71
C ASP A 449 -5.37 -26.22 20.85
N SER A 450 -4.75 -27.18 20.15
CA SER A 450 -3.32 -27.50 20.28
C SER A 450 -2.75 -27.88 18.92
N TYR A 451 -2.11 -26.94 18.25
CA TYR A 451 -1.61 -27.07 16.87
C TYR A 451 -0.18 -26.58 16.64
N LEU A 452 0.41 -25.88 17.60
CA LEU A 452 1.79 -25.40 17.50
C LEU A 452 2.76 -26.53 17.85
N LYS A 453 3.43 -27.09 16.83
CA LYS A 453 4.30 -28.28 16.96
C LYS A 453 5.79 -28.00 17.10
N ASP A 454 6.23 -26.74 16.98
CA ASP A 454 7.64 -26.37 17.01
C ASP A 454 7.91 -25.32 18.09
N ALA A 455 8.77 -25.65 19.05
CA ALA A 455 9.13 -24.77 20.17
C ALA A 455 9.86 -23.49 19.72
N THR A 456 10.35 -23.43 18.46
CA THR A 456 11.09 -22.27 17.96
C THR A 456 10.27 -21.47 16.95
N GLY A 457 10.12 -20.16 17.17
CA GLY A 457 9.49 -19.27 16.20
C GLY A 457 7.97 -19.17 16.26
N ASN A 458 7.33 -19.74 17.28
CA ASN A 458 5.88 -19.60 17.52
C ASN A 458 5.46 -18.15 17.73
N ARG A 459 6.39 -17.24 18.08
CA ARG A 459 6.15 -15.79 18.25
C ARG A 459 5.45 -15.12 17.05
N ARG A 460 5.41 -15.78 15.88
CA ARG A 460 4.72 -15.26 14.69
C ARG A 460 3.23 -15.56 14.69
N TYR A 461 2.81 -16.59 15.39
CA TYR A 461 1.41 -16.99 15.45
C TYR A 461 0.73 -16.28 16.60
N TRP A 462 -0.35 -15.58 16.30
CA TRP A 462 -1.15 -14.83 17.25
C TRP A 462 -2.53 -15.45 17.38
N PRO A 463 -2.69 -16.45 18.25
CA PRO A 463 -3.94 -17.19 18.44
C PRO A 463 -5.00 -16.34 19.13
N VAL A 464 -6.23 -16.37 18.60
CA VAL A 464 -7.39 -15.69 19.16
C VAL A 464 -8.58 -16.65 19.13
N ASN A 465 -9.10 -16.99 20.31
CA ASN A 465 -10.29 -17.82 20.43
C ASN A 465 -11.54 -16.99 20.14
N CYS A 466 -12.33 -17.43 19.15
CA CYS A 466 -13.55 -16.80 18.69
C CYS A 466 -14.76 -17.63 19.12
N SER A 467 -15.78 -16.99 19.68
CA SER A 467 -17.00 -17.67 20.14
C SER A 467 -18.25 -17.35 19.31
N ALA A 468 -18.21 -16.26 18.53
CA ALA A 468 -19.34 -15.81 17.72
C ALA A 468 -18.82 -15.01 16.51
N LEU A 469 -19.69 -14.76 15.53
CA LEU A 469 -19.45 -13.77 14.47
C LEU A 469 -20.68 -12.89 14.31
N ASP A 470 -20.51 -11.57 14.46
CA ASP A 470 -21.48 -10.55 14.00
C ASP A 470 -21.00 -9.99 12.65
N ASP A 471 -21.28 -10.75 11.57
CA ASP A 471 -20.87 -10.37 10.20
C ASP A 471 -21.58 -9.08 9.74
N GLY A 472 -22.82 -8.86 10.18
CA GLY A 472 -23.58 -7.65 9.85
C GLY A 472 -22.93 -6.39 10.43
N ALA A 473 -22.52 -6.42 11.69
CA ALA A 473 -21.81 -5.30 12.31
C ALA A 473 -20.40 -5.12 11.69
N LEU A 474 -19.67 -6.20 11.45
CA LEU A 474 -18.34 -6.15 10.86
C LEU A 474 -18.37 -5.53 9.44
N ARG A 475 -19.35 -5.89 8.60
CA ARG A 475 -19.55 -5.29 7.27
C ARG A 475 -19.82 -3.79 7.35
N ARG A 476 -20.68 -3.35 8.28
CA ARG A 476 -20.97 -1.92 8.45
C ARG A 476 -19.78 -1.12 8.93
N ASP A 477 -18.98 -1.69 9.83
CA ASP A 477 -17.87 -0.98 10.47
C ASP A 477 -16.51 -1.22 9.78
N ARG A 478 -16.44 -2.03 8.71
CA ARG A 478 -15.23 -2.40 7.99
C ARG A 478 -14.38 -1.19 7.57
N ASP A 479 -15.00 -0.24 6.90
CA ASP A 479 -14.29 0.93 6.39
C ASP A 479 -13.81 1.83 7.55
N GLN A 480 -14.54 1.85 8.67
CA GLN A 480 -14.13 2.57 9.88
C GLN A 480 -12.96 1.89 10.60
N LEU A 481 -12.88 0.55 10.60
CA LEU A 481 -11.72 -0.19 11.10
C LEU A 481 -10.47 0.16 10.29
N TRP A 482 -10.57 0.19 8.97
CA TRP A 482 -9.44 0.56 8.11
C TRP A 482 -9.09 2.05 8.21
N ALA A 483 -10.08 2.93 8.34
CA ALA A 483 -9.87 4.36 8.54
C ALA A 483 -9.15 4.65 9.87
N GLU A 484 -9.51 3.95 10.95
CA GLU A 484 -8.78 4.03 12.22
C GLU A 484 -7.38 3.44 12.12
N ALA A 485 -7.23 2.27 11.47
CA ALA A 485 -5.93 1.62 11.32
C ALA A 485 -4.92 2.48 10.53
N ILE A 486 -5.34 3.13 9.43
CA ILE A 486 -4.48 4.06 8.70
C ILE A 486 -4.18 5.31 9.53
N HIS A 487 -5.12 5.83 10.29
CA HIS A 487 -4.92 6.96 11.19
C HIS A 487 -3.83 6.63 12.24
N LEU A 488 -3.93 5.48 12.91
CA LEU A 488 -2.92 5.00 13.86
C LEU A 488 -1.55 4.79 13.21
N TYR A 489 -1.51 4.22 12.00
CA TYR A 489 -0.28 4.06 11.23
C TYR A 489 0.38 5.42 10.94
N LEU A 490 -0.38 6.42 10.50
CA LEU A 490 0.13 7.76 10.21
C LEU A 490 0.62 8.50 11.45
N GLN A 491 0.06 8.20 12.63
CA GLN A 491 0.55 8.69 13.92
C GLN A 491 1.84 7.99 14.38
N GLY A 492 2.33 6.99 13.65
CA GLY A 492 3.58 6.27 13.96
C GLY A 492 3.40 5.12 14.95
N HIS A 493 2.17 4.63 15.15
CA HIS A 493 1.95 3.44 15.97
C HIS A 493 2.67 2.23 15.35
N ARG A 494 3.27 1.42 16.23
CA ARG A 494 3.96 0.17 15.86
C ARG A 494 2.95 -0.93 15.51
N TRP A 495 3.39 -1.92 14.74
CA TRP A 495 2.61 -3.11 14.37
C TRP A 495 3.28 -4.41 14.84
N TRP A 496 4.00 -4.34 15.94
CA TRP A 496 4.65 -5.47 16.60
C TRP A 496 4.68 -5.23 18.12
N PRO A 497 4.67 -6.32 18.95
CA PRO A 497 4.71 -6.20 20.40
C PRO A 497 6.06 -5.61 20.87
N GLY A 498 6.00 -4.73 21.86
CA GLY A 498 7.17 -4.23 22.57
C GLY A 498 7.77 -5.26 23.53
N GLU A 499 8.90 -4.94 24.13
CA GLU A 499 9.55 -5.83 25.13
C GLU A 499 8.62 -6.10 26.33
N ASP A 500 7.89 -5.09 26.75
CA ASP A 500 6.91 -5.09 27.84
C ASP A 500 5.67 -5.99 27.57
N GLU A 501 5.32 -6.18 26.31
CA GLU A 501 4.14 -6.96 25.90
C GLU A 501 4.46 -8.40 25.46
N LYS A 502 5.75 -8.72 25.24
CA LYS A 502 6.15 -10.05 24.73
C LYS A 502 5.64 -11.21 25.55
N HIS A 503 5.52 -11.04 26.86
CA HIS A 503 5.02 -12.07 27.75
C HIS A 503 3.57 -12.45 27.43
N LEU A 504 2.70 -11.47 27.13
CA LEU A 504 1.30 -11.71 26.76
C LEU A 504 1.17 -12.65 25.55
N PHE A 505 2.07 -12.45 24.56
CA PHE A 505 2.10 -13.28 23.36
C PHE A 505 2.68 -14.67 23.62
N ALA A 506 3.72 -14.75 24.45
CA ALA A 506 4.36 -16.02 24.81
C ALA A 506 3.39 -16.95 25.58
N ASP A 507 2.65 -16.42 26.53
CA ASP A 507 1.69 -17.15 27.35
C ASP A 507 0.57 -17.77 26.50
N GLU A 508 0.04 -16.99 25.53
CA GLU A 508 -1.01 -17.50 24.64
C GLU A 508 -0.49 -18.54 23.64
N GLN A 509 0.74 -18.42 23.19
CA GLN A 509 1.38 -19.40 22.31
C GLN A 509 1.68 -20.71 23.06
N GLU A 510 2.07 -20.62 24.33
CA GLU A 510 2.35 -21.79 25.17
C GLU A 510 1.09 -22.61 25.40
N LYS A 511 -0.06 -21.99 25.64
CA LYS A 511 -1.36 -22.68 25.79
C LYS A 511 -1.73 -23.54 24.56
N ARG A 512 -1.27 -23.17 23.34
CA ARG A 512 -1.57 -23.86 22.07
C ARG A 512 -0.47 -24.81 21.63
N PHE A 513 0.55 -24.94 22.42
CA PHE A 513 1.62 -25.87 22.09
C PHE A 513 1.12 -27.30 22.27
N ALA A 514 1.22 -28.11 21.21
CA ALA A 514 0.87 -29.53 21.31
C ALA A 514 1.85 -30.23 22.25
N SER A 515 1.38 -30.69 23.40
CA SER A 515 2.19 -31.45 24.33
C SER A 515 2.74 -32.70 23.64
N ASP A 516 3.99 -33.02 23.90
CA ASP A 516 4.56 -34.28 23.44
C ASP A 516 3.99 -35.42 24.31
N ALA A 517 3.48 -36.47 23.68
CA ALA A 517 2.93 -37.63 24.40
C ALA A 517 3.90 -38.24 25.45
N TRP A 518 5.21 -37.96 25.30
CA TRP A 518 6.21 -38.40 26.28
C TRP A 518 6.36 -37.42 27.45
N GLU A 519 5.79 -36.21 27.38
CA GLU A 519 5.94 -35.20 28.40
C GLU A 519 5.29 -35.60 29.71
N ASP A 520 4.05 -36.08 29.66
CA ASP A 520 3.33 -36.52 30.85
C ASP A 520 4.02 -37.72 31.49
N VAL A 521 4.46 -38.72 30.67
CA VAL A 521 5.18 -39.90 31.11
C VAL A 521 6.53 -39.51 31.77
N LEU A 522 7.28 -38.63 31.13
CA LEU A 522 8.56 -38.15 31.68
C LEU A 522 8.35 -37.32 32.94
N LYS A 523 7.32 -36.47 32.97
CA LYS A 523 6.98 -35.65 34.14
C LYS A 523 6.60 -36.51 35.33
N GLU A 524 5.75 -37.53 35.14
CA GLU A 524 5.34 -38.48 36.17
C GLU A 524 6.56 -39.26 36.72
N PHE A 525 7.38 -39.82 35.82
CA PHE A 525 8.61 -40.50 36.19
C PHE A 525 9.56 -39.62 37.01
N LEU A 526 9.83 -38.38 36.53
CA LEU A 526 10.74 -37.44 37.16
C LEU A 526 10.23 -36.92 38.51
N SER A 527 8.92 -36.84 38.70
CA SER A 527 8.31 -36.43 39.97
C SER A 527 8.49 -37.52 41.07
N GLY A 528 8.47 -38.78 40.67
CA GLY A 528 8.72 -39.91 41.58
C GLY A 528 10.22 -40.23 41.78
N ALA A 529 11.11 -39.69 40.96
CA ALA A 529 12.53 -40.05 40.99
C ALA A 529 13.29 -39.28 42.07
N THR A 530 14.19 -39.94 42.77
CA THR A 530 15.10 -39.32 43.75
C THR A 530 16.40 -38.79 43.13
N ALA A 531 16.77 -39.28 41.97
CA ALA A 531 17.96 -38.88 41.22
C ALA A 531 17.87 -37.45 40.74
N THR A 532 18.97 -36.72 40.81
CA THR A 532 19.08 -35.31 40.39
C THR A 532 19.63 -35.13 38.98
N PHE A 533 20.01 -36.22 38.31
CA PHE A 533 20.58 -36.22 36.98
C PHE A 533 20.18 -37.48 36.21
N PHE A 534 19.78 -37.33 34.96
CA PHE A 534 19.47 -38.43 34.05
C PHE A 534 20.12 -38.21 32.68
N THR A 535 20.68 -39.27 32.09
CA THR A 535 21.08 -39.25 30.69
C THR A 535 19.86 -39.47 29.81
N VAL A 536 19.97 -39.17 28.51
CA VAL A 536 18.90 -39.48 27.53
C VAL A 536 18.59 -40.96 27.49
N ALA A 537 19.62 -41.80 27.65
CA ALA A 537 19.45 -43.26 27.68
C ALA A 537 18.68 -43.72 28.94
N ASP A 538 18.97 -43.17 30.11
CA ASP A 538 18.24 -43.51 31.34
C ASP A 538 16.74 -43.15 31.18
N LEU A 539 16.41 -41.98 30.65
CA LEU A 539 15.03 -41.55 30.41
C LEU A 539 14.33 -42.41 29.37
N ALA A 540 15.04 -42.79 28.29
CA ALA A 540 14.48 -43.68 27.27
C ALA A 540 14.14 -45.06 27.83
N HIS A 541 15.02 -45.64 28.66
CA HIS A 541 14.83 -46.96 29.22
C HIS A 541 13.87 -46.99 30.40
N GLU A 542 14.10 -46.11 31.39
CA GLU A 542 13.41 -46.19 32.67
C GLU A 542 12.02 -45.53 32.63
N ALA A 543 11.87 -44.42 31.91
CA ALA A 543 10.60 -43.71 31.82
C ALA A 543 9.75 -44.16 30.63
N LEU A 544 10.38 -44.35 29.44
CA LEU A 544 9.64 -44.62 28.20
C LEU A 544 9.65 -46.13 27.82
N GLY A 545 10.35 -46.99 28.54
CA GLY A 545 10.42 -48.44 28.26
C GLY A 545 11.07 -48.79 26.92
N MET A 546 11.87 -47.88 26.34
CA MET A 546 12.49 -48.08 25.04
C MET A 546 13.68 -49.03 25.08
N GLN A 547 13.81 -49.87 24.08
CA GLN A 547 14.99 -50.72 23.88
C GLN A 547 16.11 -49.92 23.19
N ASN A 548 17.39 -50.31 23.39
CA ASN A 548 18.55 -49.62 22.81
C ASN A 548 18.48 -49.37 21.30
N HIS A 549 17.89 -50.33 20.55
CA HIS A 549 17.77 -50.22 19.10
C HIS A 549 16.68 -49.24 18.64
N GLN A 550 15.79 -48.86 19.56
CA GLN A 550 14.72 -47.86 19.32
C GLN A 550 15.18 -46.45 19.58
N LEU A 551 16.23 -46.26 20.41
CA LEU A 551 16.81 -44.96 20.71
C LEU A 551 17.73 -44.47 19.56
N LYS A 552 17.14 -43.85 18.55
CA LYS A 552 17.83 -43.25 17.41
C LYS A 552 17.97 -41.74 17.62
N PRO A 553 18.79 -41.04 16.84
CA PRO A 553 18.99 -39.60 16.98
C PRO A 553 17.70 -38.75 17.02
N PRO A 554 16.63 -39.05 16.27
CA PRO A 554 15.37 -38.29 16.40
C PRO A 554 14.72 -38.45 17.78
N GLU A 555 14.72 -39.66 18.36
CA GLU A 555 14.17 -39.95 19.69
C GLU A 555 15.01 -39.29 20.79
N GLU A 556 16.34 -39.32 20.69
CA GLU A 556 17.23 -38.61 21.62
C GLU A 556 16.96 -37.09 21.62
N GLN A 557 16.78 -36.52 20.44
CA GLN A 557 16.43 -35.10 20.30
C GLN A 557 15.03 -34.78 20.84
N ARG A 558 14.08 -35.72 20.70
CA ARG A 558 12.73 -35.58 21.21
C ARG A 558 12.72 -35.57 22.75
N ILE A 559 13.37 -36.55 23.39
CA ILE A 559 13.54 -36.57 24.85
C ILE A 559 14.22 -35.26 25.31
N GLY A 560 15.27 -34.87 24.63
CA GLY A 560 16.01 -33.64 24.98
C GLY A 560 15.14 -32.39 24.95
N ARG A 561 14.23 -32.27 24.00
CA ARG A 561 13.28 -31.15 23.93
C ARG A 561 12.29 -31.18 25.10
N VAL A 562 11.74 -32.33 25.41
CA VAL A 562 10.80 -32.51 26.52
C VAL A 562 11.48 -32.14 27.85
N MET A 563 12.72 -32.58 28.07
CA MET A 563 13.46 -32.28 29.30
C MET A 563 13.71 -30.78 29.49
N VAL A 564 14.10 -30.10 28.41
CA VAL A 564 14.29 -28.62 28.47
C VAL A 564 12.97 -27.93 28.77
N ARG A 565 11.87 -28.40 28.22
CA ARG A 565 10.52 -27.86 28.45
C ARG A 565 10.07 -28.07 29.90
N LEU A 566 10.35 -29.25 30.45
CA LEU A 566 10.12 -29.52 31.86
C LEU A 566 11.08 -28.74 32.80
N GLY A 567 11.90 -27.83 32.25
CA GLY A 567 12.79 -26.97 33.03
C GLY A 567 14.12 -27.62 33.41
N TRP A 568 14.36 -28.88 33.00
CA TRP A 568 15.62 -29.55 33.30
C TRP A 568 16.75 -29.00 32.46
N LYS A 569 17.89 -28.70 33.09
CA LYS A 569 19.05 -28.06 32.44
C LYS A 569 20.00 -29.11 31.87
N ARG A 570 20.42 -28.92 30.61
CA ARG A 570 21.44 -29.78 30.00
C ARG A 570 22.78 -29.60 30.73
N ALA A 571 23.33 -30.66 31.24
CA ALA A 571 24.56 -30.66 32.03
C ALA A 571 25.50 -31.80 31.62
N ARG A 572 26.77 -31.71 32.00
CA ARG A 572 27.77 -32.76 31.79
C ARG A 572 28.58 -32.96 33.06
N PRO A 573 27.95 -33.41 34.15
CA PRO A 573 28.63 -33.61 35.42
C PRO A 573 29.67 -34.74 35.34
N ARG A 574 30.60 -34.73 36.32
CA ARG A 574 31.53 -35.83 36.53
C ARG A 574 30.86 -36.86 37.47
N LEU A 575 30.45 -37.98 36.91
CA LEU A 575 29.74 -39.02 37.61
C LEU A 575 30.73 -40.15 38.01
N SER A 576 30.60 -40.69 39.20
CA SER A 576 31.32 -41.91 39.61
C SER A 576 30.44 -43.12 39.29
N VAL A 577 30.88 -43.96 38.34
CA VAL A 577 30.23 -45.20 37.99
C VAL A 577 31.23 -46.31 38.19
N ASN A 578 30.96 -47.22 39.15
CA ASN A 578 31.84 -48.34 39.50
C ASN A 578 33.29 -47.93 39.84
N GLY A 579 33.46 -46.80 40.54
CA GLY A 579 34.77 -46.23 40.90
C GLY A 579 35.50 -45.52 39.77
N LEU A 580 34.96 -45.46 38.56
CA LEU A 580 35.47 -44.69 37.43
C LEU A 580 34.73 -43.35 37.29
N PHE A 581 35.48 -42.28 37.14
CA PHE A 581 34.88 -40.96 36.88
C PHE A 581 34.68 -40.72 35.41
N LEU A 582 33.41 -40.69 35.00
CA LEU A 582 32.99 -40.45 33.61
C LEU A 582 32.23 -39.14 33.49
N ARG A 583 32.40 -38.42 32.38
CA ARG A 583 31.55 -37.27 32.05
C ARG A 583 30.53 -37.69 31.01
N ARG A 584 29.25 -37.64 31.38
CA ARG A 584 28.14 -37.95 30.46
C ARG A 584 27.26 -36.72 30.27
N TRP A 585 26.72 -36.55 29.06
CA TRP A 585 25.70 -35.57 28.80
C TRP A 585 24.34 -36.07 29.27
N GLY A 586 23.58 -35.21 29.94
CA GLY A 586 22.25 -35.49 30.44
C GLY A 586 21.55 -34.21 30.90
N TYR A 587 20.59 -34.38 31.79
CA TYR A 587 19.75 -33.31 32.29
C TYR A 587 19.79 -33.34 33.84
N GLU A 588 19.95 -32.14 34.43
CA GLU A 588 20.04 -31.92 35.87
C GLU A 588 18.73 -31.30 36.36
N ARG A 589 18.29 -31.73 37.56
CA ARG A 589 17.05 -31.31 38.22
C ARG A 589 17.10 -29.81 38.49
N PRO A 590 16.06 -29.03 38.14
CA PRO A 590 15.96 -27.64 38.53
C PRO A 590 15.69 -27.51 40.03
N PRO A 591 16.14 -26.43 40.68
CA PRO A 591 15.76 -26.12 42.07
C PRO A 591 14.24 -26.02 42.20
N GLY A 592 13.66 -26.60 43.28
CA GLY A 592 12.22 -26.56 43.55
C GLY A 592 11.38 -27.60 42.76
N TRP A 593 11.97 -28.48 41.94
CA TRP A 593 11.23 -29.52 41.25
C TRP A 593 10.62 -30.55 42.19
N GLY A 594 9.29 -30.70 42.18
CA GLY A 594 8.55 -31.66 43.01
C GLY A 594 8.21 -31.15 44.42
N GLU A 595 8.51 -29.88 44.75
CA GLU A 595 7.88 -29.20 45.86
C GLU A 595 6.48 -28.76 45.41
N THR A 596 5.46 -29.48 45.84
CA THR A 596 4.05 -29.05 45.65
C THR A 596 3.88 -27.84 46.56
N ASP A 597 3.43 -26.71 46.03
CA ASP A 597 2.84 -25.63 46.82
C ASP A 597 1.58 -26.20 47.49
N GLU A 598 1.78 -26.78 48.68
CA GLU A 598 0.70 -26.96 49.65
C GLU A 598 0.49 -25.63 50.36
N GLU A 599 -0.41 -24.80 49.76
CA GLU A 599 -1.23 -23.86 50.54
C GLU A 599 -2.53 -23.57 49.80
#